data_394cb9ae6f1430c92a3a88fbaef5008d
#
_entry.id   394cb9ae6f1430c92a3a88fbaef5008d
#
_cell.length_a   1.000
_cell.length_b   1.000
_cell.length_c   1.000
_cell.angle_alpha   90.00
_cell.angle_beta   90.00
_cell.angle_gamma   90.00
#
_symmetry.space_group_name_H-M   'P 1'
#
loop_
_entity.id
_entity.type
_entity.pdbx_description
1 polymer ?
#
loop_
_entity_poly.entity_id
_entity_poly.type
_entity_poly.pdbx_seq_one_letter_code
_entity_poly.pdbx_strand_id
1 'polypeptide(L)'
;MADQLIRAVAANGGIRVVGAVTTRLVEDARTRHRLSYVATAALGRTLTAGALLVSNMKRADSRINLQIKGNGPLDGILVDARLDGSVRGYVGNPSVELPLNPQGKLDVGTAVGPRSEERRVGKECRSRW
;
A
#
# COMPACT_ATOMS: atom_id res chain seq x y z
N MET A 1 -19.32 2.13 -5.78
CA MET A 1 -19.18 1.21 -4.65
C MET A 1 -18.33 1.85 -3.57
N ALA A 2 -18.76 1.82 -2.33
CA ALA A 2 -18.00 2.37 -1.22
C ALA A 2 -16.83 1.45 -0.87
N ASP A 3 -15.72 2.03 -0.43
CA ASP A 3 -14.61 1.25 0.09
C ASP A 3 -15.02 0.56 1.39
N GLN A 4 -14.51 -0.64 1.58
CA GLN A 4 -14.86 -1.48 2.73
C GLN A 4 -13.64 -2.22 3.24
N LEU A 5 -13.61 -2.43 4.54
CA LEU A 5 -12.68 -3.33 5.20
C LEU A 5 -13.50 -4.46 5.82
N ILE A 6 -13.16 -5.70 5.50
CA ILE A 6 -13.91 -6.87 5.93
C ILE A 6 -12.99 -7.75 6.76
N ARG A 7 -13.49 -8.20 7.91
CA ARG A 7 -12.80 -9.15 8.77
C ARG A 7 -13.63 -10.39 8.92
N ALA A 8 -12.98 -11.54 8.84
CA ALA A 8 -13.63 -12.84 9.02
C ALA A 8 -12.77 -13.74 9.89
N VAL A 9 -13.45 -14.62 10.61
CA VAL A 9 -12.81 -15.60 11.47
C VAL A 9 -13.39 -16.98 11.13
N ALA A 10 -12.54 -17.97 10.98
CA ALA A 10 -12.94 -19.32 10.65
C ALA A 10 -12.19 -20.32 11.54
N ALA A 11 -12.57 -21.60 11.46
CA ALA A 11 -11.94 -22.69 12.20
C ALA A 11 -11.84 -22.41 13.71
N ASN A 12 -12.94 -21.95 14.31
CA ASN A 12 -13.05 -21.63 15.74
C ASN A 12 -11.95 -20.66 16.21
N GLY A 13 -11.67 -19.65 15.38
CA GLY A 13 -10.67 -18.63 15.68
C GLY A 13 -9.26 -18.97 15.21
N GLY A 14 -9.07 -20.14 14.60
CA GLY A 14 -7.75 -20.54 14.10
C GLY A 14 -7.31 -19.83 12.83
N ILE A 15 -8.26 -19.26 12.08
CA ILE A 15 -7.97 -18.55 10.84
C ILE A 15 -8.61 -17.18 10.90
N ARG A 16 -7.83 -16.14 10.62
CA ARG A 16 -8.32 -14.77 10.47
C ARG A 16 -8.07 -14.31 9.05
N VAL A 17 -9.07 -13.71 8.46
CA VAL A 17 -8.98 -13.16 7.11
C VAL A 17 -9.35 -11.69 7.15
N VAL A 18 -8.57 -10.87 6.49
CA VAL A 18 -8.88 -9.45 6.32
C VAL A 18 -8.86 -9.15 4.83
N GLY A 19 -9.93 -8.53 4.37
CA GLY A 19 -10.04 -8.11 2.98
C GLY A 19 -10.42 -6.64 2.89
N ALA A 20 -10.05 -6.00 1.81
CA ALA A 20 -10.37 -4.60 1.61
C ALA A 20 -10.76 -4.32 0.17
N VAL A 21 -11.75 -3.45 -0.01
CA VAL A 21 -12.07 -2.81 -1.28
C VAL A 21 -11.60 -1.38 -1.18
N THR A 22 -10.62 -1.00 -2.01
CA THR A 22 -9.93 0.29 -1.91
C THR A 22 -10.01 1.09 -3.20
N THR A 23 -11.00 0.85 -4.04
CA THR A 23 -11.14 1.48 -5.35
C THR A 23 -11.16 3.01 -5.25
N ARG A 24 -11.95 3.55 -4.32
CA ARG A 24 -12.05 4.99 -4.13
C ARG A 24 -10.79 5.60 -3.53
N LEU A 25 -10.19 4.89 -2.58
CA LEU A 25 -8.92 5.33 -1.98
C LEU A 25 -7.85 5.49 -3.04
N VAL A 26 -7.70 4.49 -3.91
CA VAL A 26 -6.69 4.51 -4.97
C VAL A 26 -7.03 5.56 -6.03
N GLU A 27 -8.30 5.70 -6.40
CA GLU A 27 -8.73 6.71 -7.37
C GLU A 27 -8.48 8.12 -6.84
N ASP A 28 -8.73 8.36 -5.57
CA ASP A 28 -8.45 9.65 -4.94
C ASP A 28 -6.95 9.96 -4.95
N ALA A 29 -6.11 8.98 -4.64
CA ALA A 29 -4.66 9.14 -4.69
C ALA A 29 -4.20 9.42 -6.13
N ARG A 30 -4.73 8.68 -7.11
CA ARG A 30 -4.41 8.89 -8.52
C ARG A 30 -4.69 10.32 -8.95
N THR A 31 -5.86 10.82 -8.58
CA THR A 31 -6.29 12.17 -8.96
C THR A 31 -5.44 13.24 -8.27
N ARG A 32 -5.21 13.09 -6.98
CA ARG A 32 -4.46 14.08 -6.18
C ARG A 32 -3.00 14.19 -6.60
N HIS A 33 -2.37 13.07 -6.90
CA HIS A 33 -0.94 13.03 -7.24
C HIS A 33 -0.70 12.96 -8.75
N ARG A 34 -1.73 12.91 -9.56
CA ARG A 34 -1.64 12.78 -11.02
C ARG A 34 -0.75 11.59 -11.41
N LEU A 35 -1.10 10.43 -10.86
CA LEU A 35 -0.29 9.23 -11.04
C LEU A 35 -0.44 8.66 -12.45
N SER A 36 0.68 8.20 -13.02
CA SER A 36 0.66 7.36 -14.21
C SER A 36 0.01 6.00 -13.89
N TYR A 37 -0.26 5.20 -14.91
CA TYR A 37 -0.88 3.88 -14.69
C TYR A 37 -0.02 2.98 -13.79
N VAL A 38 1.28 2.90 -14.07
CA VAL A 38 2.17 2.04 -13.29
C VAL A 38 2.37 2.58 -11.88
N ALA A 39 2.44 3.90 -11.72
CA ALA A 39 2.52 4.52 -10.40
C ALA A 39 1.24 4.28 -9.60
N THR A 40 0.09 4.33 -10.24
CA THR A 40 -1.20 4.03 -9.61
C THR A 40 -1.24 2.59 -9.11
N ALA A 41 -0.78 1.64 -9.93
CA ALA A 41 -0.75 0.24 -9.52
C ALA A 41 0.18 0.03 -8.33
N ALA A 42 1.37 0.61 -8.36
CA ALA A 42 2.36 0.46 -7.28
C ALA A 42 1.87 1.10 -5.98
N LEU A 43 1.45 2.35 -6.04
CA LEU A 43 0.97 3.05 -4.85
C LEU A 43 -0.34 2.45 -4.33
N GLY A 44 -1.25 2.09 -5.23
CA GLY A 44 -2.53 1.51 -4.85
C GLY A 44 -2.38 0.20 -4.08
N ARG A 45 -1.50 -0.67 -4.52
CA ARG A 45 -1.20 -1.91 -3.81
C ARG A 45 -0.61 -1.65 -2.43
N THR A 46 0.27 -0.66 -2.32
CA THR A 46 0.88 -0.31 -1.04
C THR A 46 -0.11 0.35 -0.09
N LEU A 47 -1.00 1.21 -0.59
CA LEU A 47 -2.08 1.80 0.21
C LEU A 47 -2.99 0.71 0.77
N THR A 48 -3.37 -0.26 -0.06
CA THR A 48 -4.20 -1.37 0.35
C THR A 48 -3.49 -2.22 1.41
N ALA A 49 -2.21 -2.51 1.20
CA ALA A 49 -1.41 -3.25 2.19
C ALA A 49 -1.36 -2.51 3.52
N GLY A 50 -1.19 -1.20 3.50
CA GLY A 50 -1.20 -0.38 4.72
C GLY A 50 -2.52 -0.48 5.48
N ALA A 51 -3.64 -0.39 4.76
CA ALA A 51 -4.97 -0.53 5.35
C ALA A 51 -5.15 -1.91 5.99
N LEU A 52 -4.71 -2.96 5.32
CA LEU A 52 -4.82 -4.33 5.84
C LEU A 52 -3.93 -4.53 7.07
N LEU A 53 -2.71 -4.04 7.03
CA LEU A 53 -1.77 -4.21 8.15
C LEU A 53 -2.22 -3.46 9.39
N VAL A 54 -2.65 -2.22 9.25
CA VAL A 54 -3.09 -1.43 10.41
C VAL A 54 -4.36 -1.98 11.04
N SER A 55 -5.21 -2.66 10.26
CA SER A 55 -6.45 -3.23 10.75
C SER A 55 -6.24 -4.31 11.82
N ASN A 56 -5.06 -4.91 11.86
CA ASN A 56 -4.71 -5.93 12.86
C ASN A 56 -4.18 -5.35 14.15
N MET A 57 -4.01 -4.05 14.24
CA MET A 57 -3.55 -3.40 15.46
C MET A 57 -4.70 -3.20 16.44
N LYS A 58 -4.38 -3.15 17.72
CA LYS A 58 -5.38 -3.17 18.80
C LYS A 58 -5.66 -1.80 19.41
N ARG A 59 -4.71 -0.89 19.35
CA ARG A 59 -4.85 0.43 19.97
C ARG A 59 -5.49 1.40 19.01
N ALA A 60 -6.41 2.22 19.51
CA ALA A 60 -7.13 3.17 18.67
C ALA A 60 -6.22 4.20 17.97
N ASP A 61 -5.08 4.52 18.59
CA ASP A 61 -4.12 5.45 18.03
C ASP A 61 -3.03 4.79 17.18
N SER A 62 -3.21 3.52 16.86
CA SER A 62 -2.23 2.77 16.07
C SER A 62 -2.09 3.32 14.65
N ARG A 63 -0.86 3.35 14.17
CA ARG A 63 -0.56 3.72 12.79
C ARG A 63 0.63 2.93 12.28
N ILE A 64 0.66 2.73 10.99
CA ILE A 64 1.75 2.07 10.29
C ILE A 64 2.29 3.01 9.23
N ASN A 65 3.59 3.06 9.14
CA ASN A 65 4.30 3.74 8.06
C ASN A 65 5.01 2.69 7.23
N LEU A 66 4.67 2.62 5.95
CA LEU A 66 5.31 1.70 5.00
C LEU A 66 6.22 2.49 4.08
N GLN A 67 7.44 2.03 3.95
CA GLN A 67 8.40 2.60 3.02
C GLN A 67 8.94 1.50 2.13
N ILE A 68 8.83 1.69 0.84
CA ILE A 68 9.41 0.79 -0.15
C ILE A 68 10.43 1.58 -0.95
N LYS A 69 11.69 1.19 -0.84
CA LYS A 69 12.78 1.82 -1.56
C LYS A 69 13.33 0.83 -2.58
N GLY A 70 13.56 1.29 -3.77
CA GLY A 70 14.11 0.47 -4.81
C GLY A 70 14.98 1.31 -5.74
N ASN A 71 15.66 0.64 -6.65
CA ASN A 71 16.51 1.30 -7.62
C ASN A 71 15.84 1.58 -8.95
N GLY A 72 14.51 1.51 -8.99
CA GLY A 72 13.73 1.80 -10.18
C GLY A 72 13.32 3.26 -10.32
N PRO A 73 12.73 3.61 -11.47
CA PRO A 73 12.39 5.01 -11.77
C PRO A 73 11.23 5.57 -10.95
N LEU A 74 10.48 4.74 -10.24
CA LEU A 74 9.38 5.21 -9.38
C LEU A 74 9.89 6.03 -8.19
N ASP A 75 11.12 5.82 -7.78
CA ASP A 75 11.81 6.59 -6.74
C ASP A 75 11.14 6.49 -5.36
N GLY A 76 10.73 5.29 -5.02
CA GLY A 76 10.23 5.00 -3.69
C GLY A 76 8.73 5.21 -3.50
N ILE A 77 8.18 4.52 -2.50
CA ILE A 77 6.77 4.61 -2.10
C ILE A 77 6.74 4.83 -0.59
N LEU A 78 5.90 5.76 -0.16
CA LEU A 78 5.65 6.01 1.26
C LEU A 78 4.15 5.99 1.51
N VAL A 79 3.72 5.18 2.49
CA VAL A 79 2.32 5.09 2.89
C VAL A 79 2.22 5.21 4.42
N ASP A 80 1.26 5.99 4.86
CA ASP A 80 0.91 6.14 6.28
C ASP A 80 -0.54 5.72 6.45
N ALA A 81 -0.78 4.71 7.28
CA ALA A 81 -2.11 4.16 7.55
C ALA A 81 -2.41 4.21 9.03
N ARG A 82 -3.63 4.61 9.37
CA ARG A 82 -4.11 4.69 10.75
C ARG A 82 -5.28 3.77 10.97
N LEU A 83 -5.46 3.30 12.19
CA LEU A 83 -6.54 2.39 12.54
C LEU A 83 -7.92 3.02 12.36
N ASP A 84 -8.02 4.34 12.40
CA ASP A 84 -9.28 5.05 12.17
C ASP A 84 -9.77 4.97 10.71
N GLY A 85 -9.02 4.35 9.82
CA GLY A 85 -9.34 4.21 8.41
C GLY A 85 -8.67 5.22 7.51
N SER A 86 -7.91 6.15 8.05
CA SER A 86 -7.17 7.13 7.25
C SER A 86 -5.94 6.48 6.64
N VAL A 87 -5.85 6.51 5.31
CA VAL A 87 -4.68 5.98 4.58
C VAL A 87 -4.27 7.00 3.55
N ARG A 88 -2.99 7.32 3.52
CA ARG A 88 -2.44 8.24 2.55
C ARG A 88 -1.03 7.84 2.17
N GLY A 89 -0.59 8.27 1.00
CA GLY A 89 0.74 7.94 0.54
C GLY A 89 1.10 8.67 -0.74
N TYR A 90 2.35 8.51 -1.12
CA TYR A 90 2.86 9.10 -2.35
C TYR A 90 4.03 8.28 -2.89
N VAL A 91 4.38 8.56 -4.13
CA VAL A 91 5.58 8.00 -4.79
C VAL A 91 6.53 9.14 -5.16
N GLY A 92 7.80 8.82 -5.27
CA GLY A 92 8.80 9.83 -5.60
C GLY A 92 8.66 10.39 -7.02
N ASN A 93 8.28 9.56 -7.98
CA ASN A 93 8.06 9.97 -9.36
C ASN A 93 6.67 9.52 -9.82
N PRO A 94 5.64 10.38 -9.65
CA PRO A 94 4.26 10.01 -9.98
C PRO A 94 4.00 9.89 -11.48
N SER A 95 4.82 10.46 -12.32
CA SER A 95 4.63 10.47 -13.76
C SER A 95 5.44 9.42 -14.51
N VAL A 96 6.07 8.48 -13.80
CA VAL A 96 6.87 7.45 -14.44
C VAL A 96 6.02 6.62 -15.40
N GLU A 97 6.56 6.38 -16.59
CA GLU A 97 5.91 5.54 -17.60
C GLU A 97 6.88 4.49 -18.07
N LEU A 98 6.37 3.27 -18.20
CA LEU A 98 7.14 2.13 -18.68
C LEU A 98 6.29 1.35 -19.67
N PRO A 99 6.92 0.70 -20.67
CA PRO A 99 6.19 -0.18 -21.55
C PRO A 99 5.60 -1.36 -20.76
N LEU A 100 4.53 -1.95 -21.27
CA LEU A 100 3.95 -3.13 -20.67
C LEU A 100 5.00 -4.26 -20.65
N ASN A 101 4.88 -5.14 -19.64
CA ASN A 101 5.76 -6.29 -19.56
C ASN A 101 5.43 -7.32 -20.66
N PRO A 102 6.23 -8.39 -20.82
CA PRO A 102 5.96 -9.40 -21.88
C PRO A 102 4.58 -10.06 -21.79
N GLN A 103 3.95 -10.04 -20.61
CA GLN A 103 2.60 -10.56 -20.45
C GLN A 103 1.51 -9.53 -20.74
N GLY A 104 1.86 -8.34 -21.21
CA GLY A 104 0.90 -7.28 -21.52
C GLY A 104 0.35 -6.56 -20.31
N LYS A 105 1.03 -6.63 -19.17
CA LYS A 105 0.59 -6.00 -17.90
C LYS A 105 1.51 -4.85 -17.53
N LEU A 106 1.04 -4.00 -16.61
CA LEU A 106 1.85 -2.92 -16.06
C LEU A 106 3.07 -3.49 -15.33
N ASP A 107 4.24 -2.94 -15.64
CA ASP A 107 5.51 -3.46 -15.12
C ASP A 107 5.89 -2.78 -13.81
N VAL A 108 5.15 -3.11 -12.75
CA VAL A 108 5.38 -2.55 -11.42
C VAL A 108 6.75 -2.95 -10.87
N GLY A 109 7.17 -4.18 -11.14
CA GLY A 109 8.47 -4.67 -10.67
C GLY A 109 9.63 -3.83 -11.17
N THR A 110 9.64 -3.47 -12.45
CA THR A 110 10.67 -2.60 -13.00
C THR A 110 10.56 -1.18 -12.47
N ALA A 111 9.34 -0.68 -12.28
CA ALA A 111 9.12 0.67 -11.75
C ALA A 111 9.69 0.82 -10.34
N VAL A 112 9.48 -0.16 -9.47
CA VAL A 112 10.02 -0.18 -8.11
C VAL A 112 11.52 -0.46 -8.15
N GLY A 113 11.94 -1.39 -8.99
CA GLY A 113 13.32 -1.79 -9.16
C GLY A 113 13.57 -3.21 -8.63
N PRO A 114 14.45 -3.98 -9.33
CA PRO A 114 14.73 -5.36 -8.94
C PRO A 114 15.44 -5.46 -7.57
N ARG A 115 16.03 -4.37 -7.11
CA ARG A 115 16.61 -4.30 -5.76
C ARG A 115 15.74 -3.37 -4.92
N SER A 116 14.69 -3.91 -4.33
CA SER A 116 13.79 -3.15 -3.49
C SER A 116 13.95 -3.54 -2.03
N GLU A 117 13.75 -2.58 -1.16
CA GLU A 117 13.74 -2.76 0.27
C GLU A 117 12.41 -2.26 0.81
N GLU A 118 11.75 -3.10 1.61
CA GLU A 118 10.52 -2.72 2.30
C GLU A 118 10.82 -2.51 3.77
N ARG A 119 10.33 -1.41 4.30
CA ARG A 119 10.44 -1.12 5.72
C ARG A 119 9.07 -0.78 6.26
N ARG A 120 8.72 -1.45 7.35
CA ARG A 120 7.48 -1.20 8.07
C ARG A 120 7.83 -0.72 9.47
N VAL A 121 7.25 0.42 9.86
CA VAL A 121 7.40 0.96 11.20
C VAL A 121 6.02 1.19 11.77
N GLY A 122 5.71 0.51 12.88
CA GLY A 122 4.45 0.68 13.59
C GLY A 122 4.69 1.18 14.99
N LYS A 123 3.75 1.94 15.52
CA LYS A 123 3.85 2.46 16.87
C LYS A 123 3.99 1.37 17.91
N GLU A 124 3.31 0.25 17.69
CA GLU A 124 3.36 -0.91 18.58
C GLU A 124 4.63 -1.75 18.45
N CYS A 125 5.39 -1.54 17.36
CA CYS A 125 6.56 -2.36 17.06
C CYS A 125 7.88 -1.61 17.25
N ARG A 126 7.84 -0.34 17.58
CA ARG A 126 9.04 0.53 17.62
C ARG A 126 10.13 0.04 18.56
N SER A 127 9.78 -0.65 19.61
CA SER A 127 10.76 -1.14 20.57
C SER A 127 11.56 -2.33 20.05
N ARG A 128 11.22 -2.86 18.89
CA ARG A 128 11.86 -4.04 18.30
C ARG A 128 12.79 -3.69 17.15
N TRP A 129 12.90 -2.42 16.86
CA TRP A 129 13.73 -1.94 15.75
C TRP A 129 14.91 -1.15 16.28
#